data_d0e89f461faaceeb581858e7c54772fb
#
_entry.id   d0e89f461faaceeb581858e7c54772fb
#
_cell.length_a   1.000
_cell.length_b   1.000
_cell.length_c   1.000
_cell.angle_alpha   90.00
_cell.angle_beta   90.00
_cell.angle_gamma   90.00
#
_symmetry.space_group_name_H-M   'P 1'
#
loop_
_entity.id
_entity.type
_entity.pdbx_description
1 polymer ?
#
loop_
_entity_poly.entity_id
_entity_poly.type
_entity_poly.pdbx_seq_one_letter_code
_entity_poly.pdbx_strand_id
1 'polypeptide(L)'
;MADAPQLPRGAEYSIDELARASQMTVRNIRAYQDRGLLPPPSRRGRKGVYNQDHLSRLRIIGRLLERGYTLANIDELIASWEQGRNIAEVLGLESAVSSPWSDEVPDYASLPQLIQRFGINFSTKTLNKAVRLDILQPDGLRYRIPSPRMLHAGSELVAAGIPLEDMLDVVAHLRRNVEEAAQAMVQLVATHVFDRYGDELPPAEKIPELSDLIWRLRPLVEMAVLPEVARAMEKAANRLLGDRLAGVLEHLHDRDKV
;
A
#
# COMPACT_ATOMS: atom_id res chain seq x y z
N MET A 1 -31.80 -47.29 12.80
CA MET A 1 -31.83 -45.83 12.55
C MET A 1 -30.82 -45.24 13.49
N ALA A 2 -29.63 -44.96 12.99
CA ALA A 2 -28.56 -44.34 13.79
C ALA A 2 -28.73 -42.83 13.74
N ASP A 3 -28.76 -42.22 14.92
CA ASP A 3 -28.89 -40.79 15.17
C ASP A 3 -27.63 -40.10 14.58
N ALA A 4 -27.83 -39.19 13.61
CA ALA A 4 -26.74 -38.42 13.05
C ALA A 4 -26.20 -37.45 14.13
N PRO A 5 -24.88 -37.29 14.28
CA PRO A 5 -24.30 -36.38 15.25
C PRO A 5 -24.71 -34.94 14.93
N GLN A 6 -25.49 -34.32 15.84
CA GLN A 6 -25.79 -32.89 15.79
C GLN A 6 -24.49 -32.12 15.98
N LEU A 7 -24.04 -31.44 14.94
CA LEU A 7 -22.99 -30.44 15.01
C LEU A 7 -23.34 -29.39 16.11
N PRO A 8 -22.36 -28.91 16.89
CA PRO A 8 -22.63 -27.91 17.91
C PRO A 8 -23.30 -26.69 17.29
N ARG A 9 -24.43 -26.29 17.84
CA ARG A 9 -25.17 -25.07 17.44
C ARG A 9 -24.19 -23.90 17.59
N GLY A 10 -23.84 -23.27 16.47
CA GLY A 10 -22.96 -22.10 16.45
C GLY A 10 -23.48 -20.99 17.37
N ALA A 11 -22.57 -20.16 17.86
CA ALA A 11 -22.89 -19.04 18.75
C ALA A 11 -24.03 -18.18 18.17
N GLU A 12 -25.07 -17.94 18.96
CA GLU A 12 -26.17 -17.05 18.64
C GLU A 12 -25.91 -15.68 19.28
N TYR A 13 -26.19 -14.60 18.57
CA TYR A 13 -25.98 -13.22 19.00
C TYR A 13 -27.27 -12.42 18.91
N SER A 14 -27.54 -11.57 19.90
CA SER A 14 -28.41 -10.41 19.74
C SER A 14 -27.71 -9.35 18.89
N ILE A 15 -28.43 -8.33 18.40
CA ILE A 15 -27.83 -7.25 17.64
C ILE A 15 -26.74 -6.50 18.39
N ASP A 16 -26.89 -6.31 19.71
CA ASP A 16 -25.92 -5.63 20.56
C ASP A 16 -24.67 -6.49 20.82
N GLU A 17 -24.82 -7.80 20.94
CA GLU A 17 -23.68 -8.73 21.04
C GLU A 17 -22.93 -8.83 19.72
N LEU A 18 -23.64 -8.88 18.60
CA LEU A 18 -23.08 -8.87 17.26
C LEU A 18 -22.27 -7.58 17.00
N ALA A 19 -22.82 -6.42 17.40
CA ALA A 19 -22.17 -5.13 17.29
C ALA A 19 -20.84 -5.11 18.07
N ARG A 20 -20.83 -5.60 19.29
CA ARG A 20 -19.61 -5.72 20.10
C ARG A 20 -18.60 -6.71 19.50
N ALA A 21 -19.06 -7.88 19.05
CA ALA A 21 -18.20 -8.92 18.50
C ALA A 21 -17.59 -8.55 17.14
N SER A 22 -18.28 -7.73 16.35
CA SER A 22 -17.81 -7.22 15.04
C SER A 22 -17.09 -5.89 15.14
N GLN A 23 -17.07 -5.23 16.29
CA GLN A 23 -16.55 -3.87 16.49
C GLN A 23 -17.27 -2.81 15.65
N MET A 24 -18.55 -3.04 15.34
CA MET A 24 -19.38 -2.14 14.55
C MET A 24 -20.53 -1.57 15.38
N THR A 25 -21.10 -0.45 14.91
CA THR A 25 -22.30 0.10 15.54
C THR A 25 -23.54 -0.64 15.08
N VAL A 26 -24.57 -0.72 15.95
CA VAL A 26 -25.90 -1.26 15.57
C VAL A 26 -26.48 -0.54 14.36
N ARG A 27 -26.21 0.77 14.23
CA ARG A 27 -26.62 1.59 13.07
C ARG A 27 -26.00 1.08 11.77
N ASN A 28 -24.70 0.77 11.78
CA ASN A 28 -24.01 0.24 10.60
C ASN A 28 -24.55 -1.15 10.23
N ILE A 29 -24.78 -2.02 11.22
CA ILE A 29 -25.34 -3.36 10.98
C ILE A 29 -26.69 -3.27 10.29
N ARG A 30 -27.59 -2.38 10.77
CA ARG A 30 -28.88 -2.16 10.14
C ARG A 30 -28.76 -1.58 8.73
N ALA A 31 -27.86 -0.60 8.53
CA ALA A 31 -27.62 -0.02 7.21
C ALA A 31 -27.10 -1.06 6.20
N TYR A 32 -26.31 -2.03 6.66
CA TYR A 32 -25.82 -3.14 5.82
C TYR A 32 -26.93 -4.15 5.51
N GLN A 33 -27.85 -4.39 6.43
CA GLN A 33 -29.06 -5.20 6.17
C GLN A 33 -29.99 -4.52 5.16
N ASP A 34 -30.24 -3.22 5.34
CA ASP A 34 -31.12 -2.44 4.45
C ASP A 34 -30.57 -2.39 3.01
N ARG A 35 -29.27 -2.54 2.84
CA ARG A 35 -28.58 -2.58 1.55
C ARG A 35 -28.35 -3.99 0.99
N GLY A 36 -28.80 -5.03 1.68
CA GLY A 36 -28.57 -6.41 1.27
C GLY A 36 -27.18 -6.99 1.57
N LEU A 37 -26.24 -6.16 2.05
CA LEU A 37 -24.89 -6.57 2.40
C LEU A 37 -24.83 -7.61 3.53
N LEU A 38 -25.83 -7.63 4.41
CA LEU A 38 -25.96 -8.57 5.51
C LEU A 38 -27.33 -9.24 5.46
N PRO A 39 -27.43 -10.58 5.48
CA PRO A 39 -28.71 -11.28 5.52
C PRO A 39 -29.56 -10.86 6.71
N PRO A 40 -30.90 -10.97 6.62
CA PRO A 40 -31.76 -10.72 7.75
C PRO A 40 -31.54 -11.77 8.86
N PRO A 41 -31.67 -11.39 10.15
CA PRO A 41 -31.57 -12.33 11.25
C PRO A 41 -32.73 -13.34 11.25
N SER A 42 -32.49 -14.52 11.79
CA SER A 42 -33.58 -15.42 12.12
C SER A 42 -34.44 -14.80 13.24
N ARG A 43 -35.74 -15.06 13.20
CA ARG A 43 -36.69 -14.54 14.20
C ARG A 43 -36.96 -15.59 15.28
N ARG A 44 -36.74 -15.22 16.55
CA ARG A 44 -37.21 -16.00 17.69
C ARG A 44 -38.18 -15.12 18.51
N GLY A 45 -39.49 -15.27 18.23
CA GLY A 45 -40.52 -14.36 18.76
C GLY A 45 -40.33 -12.93 18.16
N ARG A 46 -40.15 -11.92 19.06
CA ARG A 46 -39.94 -10.52 18.64
C ARG A 46 -38.46 -10.15 18.50
N LYS A 47 -37.50 -11.06 18.80
CA LYS A 47 -36.07 -10.79 18.77
C LYS A 47 -35.45 -11.35 17.50
N GLY A 48 -34.56 -10.55 16.89
CA GLY A 48 -33.66 -11.00 15.83
C GLY A 48 -32.48 -11.77 16.44
N VAL A 49 -32.19 -12.94 15.89
CA VAL A 49 -31.06 -13.80 16.30
C VAL A 49 -30.10 -13.92 15.14
N TYR A 50 -28.87 -13.57 15.39
CA TYR A 50 -27.74 -13.64 14.43
C TYR A 50 -26.87 -14.83 14.76
N ASN A 51 -26.18 -15.36 13.75
CA ASN A 51 -25.27 -16.51 13.89
C ASN A 51 -23.83 -16.11 13.54
N GLN A 52 -22.94 -17.10 13.57
CA GLN A 52 -21.53 -16.93 13.24
C GLN A 52 -21.29 -16.41 11.81
N ASP A 53 -22.16 -16.75 10.86
CA ASP A 53 -22.02 -16.30 9.48
C ASP A 53 -22.22 -14.78 9.36
N HIS A 54 -23.19 -14.24 10.11
CA HIS A 54 -23.38 -12.79 10.21
C HIS A 54 -22.14 -12.10 10.77
N LEU A 55 -21.52 -12.66 11.83
CA LEU A 55 -20.29 -12.11 12.42
C LEU A 55 -19.12 -12.16 11.43
N SER A 56 -18.95 -13.28 10.74
CA SER A 56 -17.88 -13.45 9.75
C SER A 56 -18.05 -12.47 8.59
N ARG A 57 -19.28 -12.29 8.10
CA ARG A 57 -19.61 -11.36 7.02
C ARG A 57 -19.35 -9.89 7.42
N LEU A 58 -19.73 -9.49 8.63
CA LEU A 58 -19.43 -8.15 9.15
C LEU A 58 -17.93 -7.89 9.28
N ARG A 59 -17.15 -8.88 9.70
CA ARG A 59 -15.69 -8.77 9.76
C ARG A 59 -15.06 -8.59 8.39
N ILE A 60 -15.58 -9.27 7.37
CA ILE A 60 -15.13 -9.10 5.98
C ILE A 60 -15.46 -7.68 5.51
N ILE A 61 -16.70 -7.22 5.68
CA ILE A 61 -17.12 -5.86 5.33
C ILE A 61 -16.21 -4.81 6.01
N GLY A 62 -15.94 -4.98 7.31
CA GLY A 62 -15.06 -4.07 8.05
C GLY A 62 -13.66 -3.98 7.47
N ARG A 63 -13.02 -5.13 7.20
CA ARG A 63 -11.69 -5.19 6.60
C ARG A 63 -11.63 -4.56 5.20
N LEU A 64 -12.67 -4.74 4.39
CA LEU A 64 -12.74 -4.14 3.06
C LEU A 64 -12.90 -2.62 3.15
N LEU A 65 -13.73 -2.12 4.08
CA LEU A 65 -13.87 -0.68 4.34
C LEU A 65 -12.57 -0.04 4.84
N GLU A 66 -11.84 -0.70 5.76
CA GLU A 66 -10.53 -0.26 6.24
C GLU A 66 -9.50 -0.17 5.11
N ARG A 67 -9.65 -0.95 4.06
CA ARG A 67 -8.82 -0.93 2.84
C ARG A 67 -9.30 0.05 1.78
N GLY A 68 -10.35 0.83 2.06
CA GLY A 68 -10.84 1.87 1.18
C GLY A 68 -11.90 1.43 0.14
N TYR A 69 -12.38 0.19 0.22
CA TYR A 69 -13.50 -0.25 -0.64
C TYR A 69 -14.77 0.52 -0.31
N THR A 70 -15.52 0.90 -1.32
CA THR A 70 -16.85 1.47 -1.12
C THR A 70 -17.87 0.38 -0.81
N LEU A 71 -19.00 0.74 -0.19
CA LEU A 71 -20.09 -0.22 0.05
C LEU A 71 -20.65 -0.82 -1.25
N ALA A 72 -20.61 -0.08 -2.37
CA ALA A 72 -21.01 -0.59 -3.67
C ALA A 72 -20.07 -1.70 -4.17
N ASN A 73 -18.75 -1.47 -4.10
CA ASN A 73 -17.75 -2.50 -4.47
C ASN A 73 -17.86 -3.74 -3.57
N ILE A 74 -18.15 -3.55 -2.28
CA ILE A 74 -18.33 -4.65 -1.32
C ILE A 74 -19.60 -5.46 -1.66
N ASP A 75 -20.66 -4.80 -2.11
CA ASP A 75 -21.90 -5.45 -2.54
C ASP A 75 -21.66 -6.35 -3.75
N GLU A 76 -20.97 -5.86 -4.77
CA GLU A 76 -20.59 -6.64 -5.96
C GLU A 76 -19.71 -7.86 -5.60
N LEU A 77 -18.75 -7.70 -4.68
CA LEU A 77 -17.93 -8.78 -4.18
C LEU A 77 -18.75 -9.85 -3.46
N ILE A 78 -19.69 -9.42 -2.62
CA ILE A 78 -20.56 -10.32 -1.86
C ILE A 78 -21.55 -11.03 -2.78
N ALA A 79 -22.14 -10.32 -3.75
CA ALA A 79 -23.02 -10.90 -4.76
C ALA A 79 -22.30 -11.96 -5.62
N SER A 80 -21.05 -11.70 -5.96
CA SER A 80 -20.20 -12.66 -6.67
C SER A 80 -19.94 -13.93 -5.85
N TRP A 81 -19.82 -13.79 -4.55
CA TRP A 81 -19.67 -14.91 -3.61
C TRP A 81 -20.95 -15.77 -3.52
N GLU A 82 -22.11 -15.11 -3.39
CA GLU A 82 -23.41 -15.82 -3.32
C GLU A 82 -23.72 -16.60 -4.60
N GLN A 83 -23.13 -16.21 -5.72
CA GLN A 83 -23.17 -16.94 -6.99
C GLN A 83 -22.20 -18.13 -7.08
N GLY A 84 -21.58 -18.53 -5.95
CA GLY A 84 -20.70 -19.69 -5.88
C GLY A 84 -19.25 -19.41 -6.28
N ARG A 85 -18.84 -18.14 -6.47
CA ARG A 85 -17.45 -17.75 -6.65
C ARG A 85 -16.73 -17.77 -5.29
N ASN A 86 -15.54 -18.34 -5.28
CA ASN A 86 -14.77 -18.49 -4.02
C ASN A 86 -14.20 -17.15 -3.58
N ILE A 87 -14.69 -16.60 -2.46
CA ILE A 87 -14.14 -15.36 -1.87
C ILE A 87 -12.64 -15.44 -1.62
N ALA A 88 -12.13 -16.62 -1.24
CA ALA A 88 -10.71 -16.80 -1.01
C ALA A 88 -9.88 -16.50 -2.29
N GLU A 89 -10.41 -16.80 -3.46
CA GLU A 89 -9.79 -16.52 -4.74
C GLU A 89 -9.82 -15.01 -5.05
N VAL A 90 -10.96 -14.34 -4.85
CA VAL A 90 -11.08 -12.88 -5.04
C VAL A 90 -10.18 -12.12 -4.05
N LEU A 91 -10.16 -12.54 -2.77
CA LEU A 91 -9.25 -11.98 -1.78
C LEU A 91 -7.76 -12.31 -2.05
N GLY A 92 -7.49 -13.43 -2.70
CA GLY A 92 -6.14 -13.78 -3.17
C GLY A 92 -5.63 -12.82 -4.23
N LEU A 93 -6.46 -12.48 -5.22
CA LEU A 93 -6.14 -11.49 -6.24
C LEU A 93 -5.98 -10.09 -5.63
N GLU A 94 -6.90 -9.67 -4.76
CA GLU A 94 -6.81 -8.40 -4.03
C GLU A 94 -5.52 -8.34 -3.21
N SER A 95 -5.20 -9.41 -2.48
CA SER A 95 -3.97 -9.50 -1.70
C SER A 95 -2.73 -9.39 -2.58
N ALA A 96 -2.72 -10.01 -3.74
CA ALA A 96 -1.61 -9.93 -4.69
C ALA A 96 -1.40 -8.51 -5.24
N VAL A 97 -2.48 -7.75 -5.44
CA VAL A 97 -2.42 -6.35 -5.92
C VAL A 97 -2.10 -5.38 -4.78
N SER A 98 -2.77 -5.51 -3.62
CA SER A 98 -2.77 -4.53 -2.53
C SER A 98 -1.70 -4.76 -1.46
N SER A 99 -1.05 -5.93 -1.42
CA SER A 99 0.03 -6.19 -0.45
C SER A 99 1.17 -5.18 -0.62
N PRO A 100 1.82 -4.75 0.46
CA PRO A 100 2.97 -3.86 0.37
C PRO A 100 4.05 -4.39 -0.58
N TRP A 101 4.61 -3.51 -1.40
CA TRP A 101 5.72 -3.82 -2.31
C TRP A 101 7.07 -3.75 -1.60
N SER A 102 7.13 -3.18 -0.41
CA SER A 102 8.32 -3.08 0.42
C SER A 102 8.23 -4.03 1.62
N ASP A 103 9.34 -4.63 1.98
CA ASP A 103 9.53 -5.43 3.19
C ASP A 103 9.88 -4.57 4.41
N GLU A 104 9.99 -3.24 4.24
CA GLU A 104 10.33 -2.34 5.33
C GLU A 104 9.23 -2.27 6.39
N VAL A 105 9.63 -2.46 7.63
CA VAL A 105 8.76 -2.22 8.78
C VAL A 105 8.86 -0.74 9.14
N PRO A 106 7.75 0.00 9.15
CA PRO A 106 7.75 1.41 9.53
C PRO A 106 8.30 1.63 10.94
N ASP A 107 9.06 2.71 11.12
CA ASP A 107 9.56 3.18 12.40
C ASP A 107 8.83 4.45 12.84
N TYR A 108 9.07 4.92 14.07
CA TYR A 108 8.47 6.10 14.63
C TYR A 108 9.52 6.97 15.30
N ALA A 109 9.45 8.28 15.08
CA ALA A 109 10.30 9.25 15.74
C ALA A 109 9.49 10.44 16.26
N SER A 110 9.87 10.96 17.42
CA SER A 110 9.40 12.23 17.94
C SER A 110 10.13 13.40 17.25
N LEU A 111 9.54 14.61 17.31
CA LEU A 111 10.17 15.81 16.79
C LEU A 111 11.59 16.05 17.37
N PRO A 112 11.82 15.91 18.69
CA PRO A 112 13.18 16.04 19.24
C PRO A 112 14.17 15.03 18.66
N GLN A 113 13.78 13.79 18.43
CA GLN A 113 14.65 12.77 17.82
C GLN A 113 15.02 13.13 16.38
N LEU A 114 14.08 13.67 15.59
CA LEU A 114 14.35 14.15 14.24
C LEU A 114 15.32 15.36 14.26
N ILE A 115 15.09 16.32 15.17
CA ILE A 115 16.01 17.46 15.36
C ILE A 115 17.41 16.98 15.75
N GLN A 116 17.52 16.03 16.67
CA GLN A 116 18.80 15.45 17.07
C GLN A 116 19.52 14.78 15.89
N ARG A 117 18.77 14.10 15.02
CA ARG A 117 19.32 13.35 13.88
C ARG A 117 19.81 14.24 12.75
N PHE A 118 19.08 15.32 12.44
CA PHE A 118 19.38 16.21 11.31
C PHE A 118 19.99 17.56 11.71
N GLY A 119 20.06 17.85 13.02
CA GLY A 119 20.70 19.06 13.56
C GLY A 119 20.08 20.35 13.04
N ILE A 120 20.94 21.32 12.76
CA ILE A 120 20.54 22.66 12.29
C ILE A 120 19.87 22.66 10.91
N ASN A 121 20.02 21.61 10.14
CA ASN A 121 19.34 21.43 8.85
C ASN A 121 17.85 21.14 9.00
N PHE A 122 17.39 20.76 10.21
CA PHE A 122 16.00 20.46 10.46
C PHE A 122 15.22 21.72 10.85
N SER A 123 14.37 22.19 9.97
CA SER A 123 13.53 23.36 10.11
C SER A 123 12.05 23.02 9.89
N THR A 124 11.16 23.90 10.26
CA THR A 124 9.72 23.75 9.93
C THR A 124 9.50 23.59 8.42
N LYS A 125 10.30 24.28 7.59
CA LYS A 125 10.23 24.19 6.12
C LYS A 125 10.59 22.77 5.64
N THR A 126 11.71 22.22 6.12
CA THR A 126 12.16 20.86 5.75
C THR A 126 11.22 19.78 6.31
N LEU A 127 10.70 19.97 7.52
CA LEU A 127 9.67 19.08 8.09
C LEU A 127 8.41 19.04 7.22
N ASN A 128 7.85 20.20 6.88
CA ASN A 128 6.65 20.28 6.04
C ASN A 128 6.89 19.68 4.65
N LYS A 129 8.10 19.81 4.10
CA LYS A 129 8.49 19.23 2.82
C LYS A 129 8.59 17.71 2.94
N ALA A 130 9.18 17.18 4.00
CA ALA A 130 9.26 15.74 4.26
C ALA A 130 7.87 15.11 4.45
N VAL A 131 6.94 15.83 5.10
CA VAL A 131 5.54 15.40 5.25
C VAL A 131 4.83 15.40 3.89
N ARG A 132 4.96 16.45 3.08
CA ARG A 132 4.37 16.48 1.73
C ARG A 132 4.93 15.38 0.81
N LEU A 133 6.17 15.00 1.03
CA LEU A 133 6.82 13.90 0.30
C LEU A 133 6.54 12.53 0.92
N ASP A 134 5.65 12.43 1.89
CA ASP A 134 5.32 11.17 2.56
C ASP A 134 6.55 10.40 3.12
N ILE A 135 7.63 11.13 3.41
CA ILE A 135 8.81 10.59 4.10
C ILE A 135 8.53 10.51 5.60
N LEU A 136 7.75 11.46 6.10
CA LEU A 136 7.25 11.52 7.47
C LEU A 136 5.73 11.66 7.44
N GLN A 137 5.02 10.82 8.17
CA GLN A 137 3.57 10.84 8.32
C GLN A 137 3.22 11.25 9.76
N PRO A 138 2.52 12.37 9.99
CA PRO A 138 2.11 12.77 11.34
C PRO A 138 1.22 11.70 11.99
N ASP A 139 1.58 11.29 13.21
CA ASP A 139 0.84 10.33 14.03
C ASP A 139 0.82 10.79 15.49
N GLY A 140 -0.16 11.59 15.86
CA GLY A 140 -0.29 12.22 17.17
C GLY A 140 0.94 13.09 17.52
N LEU A 141 1.70 12.70 18.54
CA LEU A 141 2.92 13.40 18.97
C LEU A 141 4.21 12.87 18.30
N ARG A 142 4.07 11.94 17.39
CA ARG A 142 5.19 11.29 16.68
C ARG A 142 4.99 11.41 15.17
N TYR A 143 6.00 10.99 14.44
CA TYR A 143 5.98 10.82 13.00
C TYR A 143 6.22 9.35 12.69
N ARG A 144 5.33 8.75 11.93
CA ARG A 144 5.55 7.44 11.31
C ARG A 144 6.51 7.63 10.15
N ILE A 145 7.49 6.75 10.05
CA ILE A 145 8.54 6.72 9.03
C ILE A 145 8.30 5.49 8.16
N PRO A 146 7.66 5.62 6.99
CA PRO A 146 7.35 4.47 6.14
C PRO A 146 8.59 3.71 5.68
N SER A 147 9.69 4.42 5.39
CA SER A 147 10.97 3.84 5.00
C SER A 147 12.10 4.30 5.93
N PRO A 148 12.45 3.50 6.95
CA PRO A 148 13.61 3.75 7.80
C PRO A 148 14.94 3.77 7.02
N ARG A 149 15.07 2.97 5.95
CA ARG A 149 16.25 2.96 5.07
C ARG A 149 16.45 4.31 4.38
N MET A 150 15.37 4.89 3.84
CA MET A 150 15.43 6.22 3.22
C MET A 150 15.82 7.31 4.23
N LEU A 151 15.24 7.27 5.44
CA LEU A 151 15.58 8.21 6.50
C LEU A 151 17.04 8.09 6.92
N HIS A 152 17.55 6.85 7.04
CA HIS A 152 18.95 6.59 7.37
C HIS A 152 19.88 7.13 6.28
N ALA A 153 19.66 6.79 5.02
CA ALA A 153 20.45 7.32 3.90
C ALA A 153 20.47 8.86 3.89
N GLY A 154 19.31 9.49 4.14
CA GLY A 154 19.21 10.94 4.26
C GLY A 154 20.04 11.51 5.41
N SER A 155 20.06 10.85 6.57
CA SER A 155 20.88 11.30 7.71
C SER A 155 22.38 11.19 7.43
N GLU A 156 22.82 10.15 6.73
CA GLU A 156 24.24 9.99 6.33
C GLU A 156 24.67 11.08 5.33
N LEU A 157 23.81 11.41 4.36
CA LEU A 157 24.10 12.49 3.41
C LEU A 157 24.19 13.86 4.10
N VAL A 158 23.31 14.14 5.06
CA VAL A 158 23.35 15.37 5.85
C VAL A 158 24.61 15.41 6.71
N ALA A 159 25.00 14.30 7.32
CA ALA A 159 26.26 14.20 8.08
C ALA A 159 27.50 14.43 7.18
N ALA A 160 27.43 14.08 5.91
CA ALA A 160 28.46 14.38 4.90
C ALA A 160 28.44 15.84 4.41
N GLY A 161 27.56 16.70 4.95
CA GLY A 161 27.50 18.13 4.65
C GLY A 161 26.51 18.51 3.53
N ILE A 162 25.67 17.59 3.03
CA ILE A 162 24.66 17.90 2.02
C ILE A 162 23.46 18.55 2.73
N PRO A 163 22.99 19.74 2.27
CA PRO A 163 21.82 20.38 2.86
C PRO A 163 20.57 19.51 2.75
N LEU A 164 19.81 19.38 3.84
CA LEU A 164 18.58 18.57 3.87
C LEU A 164 17.54 19.04 2.84
N GLU A 165 17.46 20.34 2.59
CA GLU A 165 16.52 20.91 1.62
C GLU A 165 16.82 20.44 0.20
N ASP A 166 18.10 20.47 -0.22
CA ASP A 166 18.55 20.06 -1.55
C ASP A 166 18.31 18.56 -1.74
N MET A 167 18.60 17.77 -0.71
CA MET A 167 18.31 16.33 -0.72
C MET A 167 16.82 16.06 -0.90
N LEU A 168 15.93 16.78 -0.19
CA LEU A 168 14.48 16.64 -0.34
C LEU A 168 13.99 17.05 -1.74
N ASP A 169 14.66 18.00 -2.41
CA ASP A 169 14.38 18.35 -3.81
C ASP A 169 14.72 17.22 -4.77
N VAL A 170 15.87 16.59 -4.55
CA VAL A 170 16.28 15.39 -5.33
C VAL A 170 15.30 14.25 -5.10
N VAL A 171 14.88 13.98 -3.85
CA VAL A 171 13.87 12.96 -3.56
C VAL A 171 12.54 13.26 -4.24
N ALA A 172 12.09 14.53 -4.24
CA ALA A 172 10.87 14.94 -4.93
C ALA A 172 10.94 14.67 -6.44
N HIS A 173 12.11 14.96 -7.04
CA HIS A 173 12.33 14.70 -8.47
C HIS A 173 12.36 13.19 -8.76
N LEU A 174 13.11 12.43 -7.99
CA LEU A 174 13.20 10.97 -8.10
C LEU A 174 11.80 10.34 -8.02
N ARG A 175 11.00 10.75 -7.03
CA ARG A 175 9.65 10.21 -6.82
C ARG A 175 8.77 10.37 -8.04
N ARG A 176 8.72 11.57 -8.63
CA ARG A 176 7.91 11.82 -9.84
C ARG A 176 8.30 10.88 -10.99
N ASN A 177 9.59 10.72 -11.24
CA ASN A 177 10.05 9.85 -12.33
C ASN A 177 9.78 8.37 -12.06
N VAL A 178 9.92 7.94 -10.80
CA VAL A 178 9.62 6.56 -10.39
C VAL A 178 8.11 6.29 -10.46
N GLU A 179 7.26 7.25 -10.05
CA GLU A 179 5.80 7.15 -10.17
C GLU A 179 5.36 7.01 -11.64
N GLU A 180 5.93 7.81 -12.54
CA GLU A 180 5.66 7.68 -13.98
C GLU A 180 6.07 6.31 -14.53
N ALA A 181 7.26 5.83 -14.16
CA ALA A 181 7.73 4.50 -14.56
C ALA A 181 6.84 3.38 -13.98
N ALA A 182 6.46 3.49 -12.72
CA ALA A 182 5.57 2.53 -12.06
C ALA A 182 4.19 2.50 -12.71
N GLN A 183 3.61 3.66 -13.05
CA GLN A 183 2.34 3.74 -13.78
C GLN A 183 2.43 3.06 -15.14
N ALA A 184 3.51 3.28 -15.89
CA ALA A 184 3.72 2.62 -17.19
C ALA A 184 3.82 1.10 -17.05
N MET A 185 4.52 0.59 -16.03
CA MET A 185 4.63 -0.85 -15.75
C MET A 185 3.27 -1.47 -15.37
N VAL A 186 2.51 -0.80 -14.51
CA VAL A 186 1.17 -1.26 -14.12
C VAL A 186 0.23 -1.24 -15.32
N GLN A 187 0.26 -0.18 -16.13
CA GLN A 187 -0.56 -0.09 -17.36
C GLN A 187 -0.21 -1.19 -18.36
N LEU A 188 1.07 -1.52 -18.52
CA LEU A 188 1.50 -2.63 -19.37
C LEU A 188 0.86 -3.97 -18.94
N VAL A 189 0.87 -4.24 -17.63
CA VAL A 189 0.24 -5.44 -17.06
C VAL A 189 -1.28 -5.37 -17.22
N ALA A 190 -1.91 -4.24 -16.93
CA ALA A 190 -3.34 -4.03 -17.09
C ALA A 190 -3.78 -4.34 -18.54
N THR A 191 -3.14 -3.72 -19.52
CA THR A 191 -3.47 -3.89 -20.94
C THR A 191 -3.30 -5.35 -21.43
N HIS A 192 -2.24 -6.01 -21.04
CA HIS A 192 -1.95 -7.36 -21.58
C HIS A 192 -2.54 -8.52 -20.77
N VAL A 193 -2.92 -8.26 -19.52
CA VAL A 193 -3.41 -9.30 -18.61
C VAL A 193 -4.91 -9.12 -18.32
N PHE A 194 -5.36 -7.91 -18.04
CA PHE A 194 -6.72 -7.65 -17.56
C PHE A 194 -7.69 -7.16 -18.66
N ASP A 195 -7.26 -6.34 -19.62
CA ASP A 195 -8.16 -5.78 -20.65
C ASP A 195 -8.84 -6.83 -21.51
N ARG A 196 -8.30 -8.06 -21.58
CA ARG A 196 -8.96 -9.19 -22.23
C ARG A 196 -10.26 -9.65 -21.58
N TYR A 197 -10.53 -9.20 -20.34
CA TYR A 197 -11.77 -9.48 -19.63
C TYR A 197 -12.76 -8.31 -19.71
N GLY A 198 -12.38 -7.18 -20.35
CA GLY A 198 -13.20 -5.96 -20.44
C GLY A 198 -13.46 -5.35 -19.06
N ASP A 199 -14.66 -4.83 -18.86
CA ASP A 199 -15.12 -4.25 -17.60
C ASP A 199 -15.61 -5.31 -16.60
N GLU A 200 -15.58 -6.61 -16.97
CA GLU A 200 -16.02 -7.70 -16.13
C GLU A 200 -14.85 -8.23 -15.28
N LEU A 201 -15.19 -8.80 -14.12
CA LEU A 201 -14.21 -9.53 -13.33
C LEU A 201 -13.77 -10.80 -14.07
N PRO A 202 -12.47 -11.18 -13.98
CA PRO A 202 -12.01 -12.46 -14.51
C PRO A 202 -12.86 -13.63 -14.00
N PRO A 203 -13.09 -14.70 -14.81
CA PRO A 203 -13.74 -15.89 -14.33
C PRO A 203 -13.07 -16.44 -13.08
N ALA A 204 -13.84 -16.98 -12.13
CA ALA A 204 -13.35 -17.45 -10.84
C ALA A 204 -12.19 -18.45 -10.97
N GLU A 205 -12.27 -19.37 -11.94
CA GLU A 205 -11.21 -20.34 -12.23
C GLU A 205 -9.90 -19.72 -12.73
N LYS A 206 -9.90 -18.45 -13.18
CA LYS A 206 -8.71 -17.72 -13.63
C LYS A 206 -8.06 -16.86 -12.54
N ILE A 207 -8.76 -16.60 -11.46
CA ILE A 207 -8.30 -15.73 -10.37
C ILE A 207 -7.01 -16.28 -9.71
N PRO A 208 -6.88 -17.58 -9.38
CA PRO A 208 -5.63 -18.12 -8.83
C PRO A 208 -4.43 -17.93 -9.78
N GLU A 209 -4.63 -18.20 -11.07
CA GLU A 209 -3.60 -18.03 -12.08
C GLU A 209 -3.13 -16.56 -12.20
N LEU A 210 -4.08 -15.63 -12.14
CA LEU A 210 -3.78 -14.18 -12.18
C LEU A 210 -3.09 -13.70 -10.90
N SER A 211 -3.51 -14.18 -9.75
CA SER A 211 -2.87 -13.89 -8.46
C SER A 211 -1.41 -14.36 -8.45
N ASP A 212 -1.16 -15.62 -8.88
CA ASP A 212 0.18 -16.16 -8.99
C ASP A 212 1.04 -15.39 -10.02
N LEU A 213 0.44 -14.95 -11.12
CA LEU A 213 1.13 -14.11 -12.10
C LEU A 213 1.60 -12.79 -11.48
N ILE A 214 0.72 -12.09 -10.76
CA ILE A 214 1.06 -10.83 -10.11
C ILE A 214 2.18 -11.02 -9.08
N TRP A 215 2.11 -12.07 -8.25
CA TRP A 215 3.17 -12.38 -7.30
C TRP A 215 4.52 -12.66 -7.97
N ARG A 216 4.53 -13.31 -9.13
CA ARG A 216 5.76 -13.55 -9.91
C ARG A 216 6.28 -12.29 -10.60
N LEU A 217 5.41 -11.35 -10.98
CA LEU A 217 5.83 -10.10 -11.63
C LEU A 217 6.52 -9.14 -10.65
N ARG A 218 6.16 -9.14 -9.37
CA ARG A 218 6.72 -8.22 -8.37
C ARG A 218 8.26 -8.23 -8.31
N PRO A 219 8.93 -9.36 -8.08
CA PRO A 219 10.40 -9.39 -8.04
C PRO A 219 11.02 -9.02 -9.39
N LEU A 220 10.33 -9.24 -10.52
CA LEU A 220 10.85 -8.86 -11.83
C LEU A 220 10.92 -7.34 -12.02
N VAL A 221 10.00 -6.59 -11.41
CA VAL A 221 10.05 -5.12 -11.41
C VAL A 221 11.30 -4.63 -10.68
N GLU A 222 11.61 -5.16 -9.50
CA GLU A 222 12.82 -4.83 -8.75
C GLU A 222 14.08 -5.16 -9.56
N MET A 223 14.12 -6.34 -10.17
CA MET A 223 15.22 -6.80 -11.02
C MET A 223 15.43 -5.91 -12.26
N ALA A 224 14.40 -5.27 -12.77
CA ALA A 224 14.49 -4.35 -13.90
C ALA A 224 14.92 -2.94 -13.49
N VAL A 225 14.40 -2.44 -12.37
CA VAL A 225 14.61 -1.04 -11.94
C VAL A 225 16.03 -0.80 -11.42
N LEU A 226 16.56 -1.70 -10.59
CA LEU A 226 17.86 -1.51 -9.96
C LEU A 226 19.05 -1.40 -10.96
N PRO A 227 19.16 -2.23 -11.99
CA PRO A 227 20.19 -2.08 -13.01
C PRO A 227 20.08 -0.78 -13.82
N GLU A 228 18.84 -0.32 -14.11
CA GLU A 228 18.64 0.94 -14.83
C GLU A 228 19.06 2.15 -13.98
N VAL A 229 18.78 2.14 -12.68
CA VAL A 229 19.28 3.18 -11.76
C VAL A 229 20.80 3.16 -11.71
N ALA A 230 21.43 1.99 -11.58
CA ALA A 230 22.90 1.85 -11.55
C ALA A 230 23.52 2.40 -12.85
N ARG A 231 22.99 2.03 -14.01
CA ARG A 231 23.44 2.51 -15.32
C ARG A 231 23.28 4.04 -15.47
N ALA A 232 22.16 4.58 -14.99
CA ALA A 232 21.92 6.01 -15.02
C ALA A 232 22.93 6.78 -14.14
N MET A 233 23.23 6.26 -12.94
CA MET A 233 24.22 6.81 -12.03
C MET A 233 25.62 6.76 -12.62
N GLU A 234 26.04 5.65 -13.23
CA GLU A 234 27.32 5.52 -13.89
C GLU A 234 27.47 6.55 -15.03
N LYS A 235 26.44 6.67 -15.88
CA LYS A 235 26.42 7.64 -16.98
C LYS A 235 26.52 9.09 -16.47
N ALA A 236 25.82 9.42 -15.39
CA ALA A 236 25.83 10.75 -14.80
C ALA A 236 27.21 11.05 -14.16
N ALA A 237 27.80 10.11 -13.44
CA ALA A 237 29.12 10.24 -12.84
C ALA A 237 30.22 10.43 -13.91
N ASN A 238 30.20 9.62 -14.96
CA ASN A 238 31.18 9.71 -16.05
C ASN A 238 31.08 11.07 -16.79
N ARG A 239 29.86 11.59 -16.98
CA ARG A 239 29.66 12.92 -17.59
C ARG A 239 30.27 14.00 -16.69
N LEU A 240 29.94 14.00 -15.40
CA LEU A 240 30.46 14.99 -14.45
C LEU A 240 31.99 14.96 -14.34
N LEU A 241 32.60 13.76 -14.34
CA LEU A 241 34.07 13.61 -14.32
C LEU A 241 34.69 14.11 -15.62
N GLY A 242 34.07 13.79 -16.77
CA GLY A 242 34.53 14.29 -18.08
C GLY A 242 34.51 15.81 -18.16
N ASP A 243 33.43 16.45 -17.75
CA ASP A 243 33.27 17.90 -17.73
C ASP A 243 34.30 18.58 -16.79
N ARG A 244 34.54 17.99 -15.61
CA ARG A 244 35.53 18.51 -14.67
C ARG A 244 36.98 18.37 -15.16
N LEU A 245 37.32 17.24 -15.78
CA LEU A 245 38.63 17.01 -16.36
C LEU A 245 38.88 17.97 -17.54
N ALA A 246 37.91 18.19 -18.41
CA ALA A 246 38.00 19.18 -19.49
C ALA A 246 38.26 20.58 -18.95
N GLY A 247 37.51 21.02 -17.92
CA GLY A 247 37.73 22.34 -17.30
C GLY A 247 39.11 22.50 -16.64
N VAL A 248 39.67 21.43 -16.04
CA VAL A 248 41.02 21.47 -15.49
C VAL A 248 42.07 21.60 -16.59
N LEU A 249 41.91 20.86 -17.69
CA LEU A 249 42.83 20.92 -18.84
C LEU A 249 42.79 22.30 -19.52
N GLU A 250 41.65 22.93 -19.68
CA GLU A 250 41.53 24.29 -20.15
C GLU A 250 42.25 25.31 -19.29
N HIS A 251 42.08 25.23 -17.97
CA HIS A 251 42.78 26.10 -17.01
C HIS A 251 44.30 25.92 -17.02
N LEU A 252 44.79 24.70 -17.22
CA LEU A 252 46.23 24.46 -17.34
C LEU A 252 46.77 25.07 -18.67
N HIS A 253 46.05 24.92 -19.76
CA HIS A 253 46.44 25.43 -21.07
C HIS A 253 46.48 26.98 -21.12
N ASP A 254 45.56 27.66 -20.40
CA ASP A 254 45.58 29.13 -20.31
C ASP A 254 46.71 29.66 -19.41
N ARG A 255 47.19 28.89 -18.42
CA ARG A 255 48.33 29.27 -17.59
C ARG A 255 49.69 29.14 -18.28
N ASP A 256 49.79 28.26 -19.29
CA ASP A 256 51.02 28.10 -20.09
C ASP A 256 51.14 29.14 -21.20
N LYS A 257 50.14 30.05 -21.38
CA LYS A 257 50.16 31.14 -22.35
C LYS A 257 50.47 32.52 -21.79
N VAL A 258 50.73 32.60 -20.46
CA VAL A 258 51.16 33.84 -19.75
C VAL A 258 52.61 33.71 -19.32
#